data_e78296153deb4b5f04ab9f8a8e1238a9
#
_entry.id   e78296153deb4b5f04ab9f8a8e1238a9
#
_cell.length_a   1.000
_cell.length_b   1.000
_cell.length_c   1.000
_cell.angle_alpha   90.00
_cell.angle_beta   90.00
_cell.angle_gamma   90.00
#
_symmetry.space_group_name_H-M   'P 1'
#
loop_
_entity.id
_entity.type
_entity.pdbx_description
1 polymer ?
#
loop_
_entity_poly.entity_id
_entity_poly.type
_entity_poly.pdbx_seq_one_letter_code
_entity_poly.pdbx_strand_id
1 'polypeptide(L)'
;MWNLLWPMLMVVGANTVYNICAKSVPDKLNSFAALTINYLVAAGLSLALFYLTSGGGKSLVQEMAKTNWAPVVMGLTVVGLELGYIFIYRAGWKVSVASLVANIALACLLVVVGILLYKEVLTLRQVAG
;
A
#
# COMPACT_ATOMS: atom_id res chain seq x y z
N MET A 1 21.24 4.76 9.68
CA MET A 1 20.21 4.15 10.56
C MET A 1 18.89 4.91 10.46
N TRP A 2 18.90 6.22 10.66
CA TRP A 2 17.70 7.03 10.53
C TRP A 2 17.09 6.94 9.13
N ASN A 3 17.92 6.89 8.09
CA ASN A 3 17.43 6.78 6.71
C ASN A 3 16.66 5.49 6.44
N LEU A 4 16.85 4.46 7.25
CA LEU A 4 16.09 3.21 7.16
C LEU A 4 14.88 3.20 8.06
N LEU A 5 14.93 3.93 9.18
CA LEU A 5 13.86 3.91 10.18
C LEU A 5 12.66 4.76 9.80
N TRP A 6 12.89 5.98 9.27
CA TRP A 6 11.76 6.87 9.02
C TRP A 6 10.80 6.34 7.94
N PRO A 7 11.27 5.72 6.84
CA PRO A 7 10.32 5.12 5.90
C PRO A 7 9.54 3.97 6.52
N MET A 8 10.19 3.17 7.36
CA MET A 8 9.53 2.06 8.06
C MET A 8 8.46 2.56 9.01
N LEU A 9 8.75 3.61 9.77
CA LEU A 9 7.77 4.23 10.67
C LEU A 9 6.60 4.81 9.90
N MET A 10 6.86 5.42 8.74
CA MET A 10 5.80 5.94 7.87
C MET A 10 4.88 4.82 7.41
N VAL A 11 5.44 3.70 6.95
CA VAL A 11 4.66 2.56 6.50
C VAL A 11 3.81 1.99 7.62
N VAL A 12 4.39 1.79 8.80
CA VAL A 12 3.67 1.23 9.94
C VAL A 12 2.56 2.17 10.38
N GLY A 13 2.86 3.45 10.51
CA GLY A 13 1.87 4.45 10.93
C GLY A 13 0.73 4.58 9.93
N ALA A 14 1.06 4.70 8.65
CA ALA A 14 0.06 4.84 7.59
C ALA A 14 -0.80 3.58 7.48
N ASN A 15 -0.18 2.40 7.58
CA ASN A 15 -0.90 1.14 7.54
C ASN A 15 -1.86 0.99 8.72
N THR A 16 -1.44 1.43 9.91
CA THR A 16 -2.30 1.41 11.09
C THR A 16 -3.54 2.28 10.88
N VAL A 17 -3.35 3.51 10.43
CA VAL A 17 -4.47 4.42 10.15
C VAL A 17 -5.35 3.85 9.04
N TYR A 18 -4.72 3.31 8.00
CA TYR A 18 -5.43 2.71 6.87
C TYR A 18 -6.38 1.59 7.33
N ASN A 19 -5.90 0.69 8.18
CA ASN A 19 -6.73 -0.43 8.64
C ASN A 19 -7.90 0.05 9.49
N ILE A 20 -7.68 1.06 10.32
CA ILE A 20 -8.75 1.66 11.12
C ILE A 20 -9.79 2.28 10.19
N CYS A 21 -9.35 3.02 9.19
CA CYS A 21 -10.25 3.66 8.23
C CYS A 21 -11.02 2.62 7.39
N ALA A 22 -10.33 1.55 6.98
CA ALA A 22 -10.97 0.50 6.19
C ALA A 22 -12.12 -0.15 6.96
N LYS A 23 -11.93 -0.39 8.26
CA LYS A 23 -12.98 -0.94 9.10
C LYS A 23 -14.13 0.05 9.30
N SER A 24 -13.83 1.35 9.25
CA SER A 24 -14.80 2.41 9.48
C SER A 24 -15.64 2.76 8.26
N VAL A 25 -15.33 2.20 7.09
CA VAL A 25 -16.13 2.45 5.89
C VAL A 25 -17.56 1.95 6.11
N PRO A 26 -18.58 2.80 5.86
CA PRO A 26 -19.97 2.38 6.09
C PRO A 26 -20.36 1.19 5.24
N ASP A 27 -21.08 0.23 5.84
CA ASP A 27 -21.55 -0.96 5.12
C ASP A 27 -22.49 -0.61 3.98
N LYS A 28 -23.22 0.50 4.11
CA LYS A 28 -24.17 0.94 3.09
C LYS A 28 -23.48 1.57 1.89
N LEU A 29 -22.23 2.02 2.04
CA LEU A 29 -21.49 2.63 0.95
C LEU A 29 -21.01 1.53 0.00
N ASN A 30 -21.21 1.74 -1.30
CA ASN A 30 -20.68 0.83 -2.30
C ASN A 30 -19.15 0.78 -2.18
N SER A 31 -18.57 -0.43 -2.18
CA SER A 31 -17.14 -0.58 -2.00
C SER A 31 -16.34 0.10 -3.09
N PHE A 32 -16.81 0.05 -4.33
CA PHE A 32 -16.12 0.73 -5.43
C PHE A 32 -16.24 2.25 -5.32
N ALA A 33 -17.35 2.77 -4.81
CA ALA A 33 -17.49 4.20 -4.55
C ALA A 33 -16.50 4.65 -3.47
N ALA A 34 -16.34 3.86 -2.41
CA ALA A 34 -15.36 4.15 -1.37
C ALA A 34 -13.95 4.18 -1.93
N LEU A 35 -13.60 3.22 -2.79
CA LEU A 35 -12.29 3.20 -3.42
C LEU A 35 -12.09 4.40 -4.35
N THR A 36 -13.13 4.81 -5.08
CA THR A 36 -13.06 5.98 -5.95
C THR A 36 -12.71 7.23 -5.14
N ILE A 37 -13.39 7.44 -4.03
CA ILE A 37 -13.12 8.58 -3.15
C ILE A 37 -11.68 8.51 -2.63
N ASN A 38 -11.27 7.34 -2.17
CA ASN A 38 -9.94 7.10 -1.65
C ASN A 38 -8.86 7.46 -2.70
N TYR A 39 -9.04 7.00 -3.93
CA TYR A 39 -8.04 7.22 -4.97
C TYR A 39 -8.04 8.66 -5.47
N LEU A 40 -9.19 9.32 -5.48
CA LEU A 40 -9.21 10.75 -5.83
C LEU A 40 -8.43 11.58 -4.81
N VAL A 41 -8.60 11.29 -3.53
CA VAL A 41 -7.84 11.97 -2.48
C VAL A 41 -6.35 11.67 -2.62
N ALA A 42 -6.00 10.40 -2.82
CA ALA A 42 -4.60 9.98 -2.96
C ALA A 42 -3.95 10.61 -4.18
N ALA A 43 -4.66 10.63 -5.32
CA ALA A 43 -4.16 11.22 -6.55
C ALA A 43 -3.96 12.72 -6.39
N GLY A 44 -4.91 13.41 -5.77
CA GLY A 44 -4.81 14.84 -5.52
C GLY A 44 -3.64 15.19 -4.62
N LEU A 45 -3.47 14.44 -3.54
CA LEU A 45 -2.35 14.65 -2.61
C LEU A 45 -1.01 14.39 -3.29
N SER A 46 -0.92 13.31 -4.05
CA SER A 46 0.31 12.95 -4.76
C SER A 46 0.66 14.00 -5.80
N LEU A 47 -0.32 14.51 -6.52
CA LEU A 47 -0.11 15.57 -7.50
C LEU A 47 0.36 16.86 -6.85
N ALA A 48 -0.26 17.23 -5.73
CA ALA A 48 0.15 18.41 -4.96
C ALA A 48 1.59 18.29 -4.48
N LEU A 49 1.96 17.13 -3.94
CA LEU A 49 3.31 16.88 -3.47
C LEU A 49 4.32 16.90 -4.61
N PHE A 50 3.93 16.39 -5.78
CA PHE A 50 4.79 16.43 -6.96
C PHE A 50 5.15 17.87 -7.33
N TYR A 51 4.15 18.75 -7.42
CA TYR A 51 4.39 20.13 -7.81
C TYR A 51 5.12 20.92 -6.72
N LEU A 52 4.85 20.64 -5.45
CA LEU A 52 5.54 21.31 -4.35
C LEU A 52 7.01 20.91 -4.26
N THR A 53 7.32 19.62 -4.46
CA THR A 53 8.70 19.15 -4.34
C THR A 53 9.53 19.41 -5.59
N SER A 54 8.90 19.50 -6.76
CA SER A 54 9.62 19.76 -8.01
C SER A 54 9.84 21.26 -8.27
N GLY A 55 9.28 22.12 -7.42
CA GLY A 55 9.45 23.57 -7.55
C GLY A 55 8.84 24.18 -8.80
N GLY A 56 7.88 23.48 -9.42
CA GLY A 56 7.22 23.95 -10.63
C GLY A 56 8.05 23.82 -11.91
N GLY A 57 9.27 23.31 -11.79
CA GLY A 57 10.17 23.17 -12.94
C GLY A 57 9.95 21.93 -13.79
N LYS A 58 9.11 21.01 -13.33
CA LYS A 58 8.85 19.76 -14.04
C LYS A 58 7.36 19.64 -14.36
N SER A 59 7.07 19.06 -15.54
CA SER A 59 5.71 18.76 -15.94
C SER A 59 5.38 17.31 -15.59
N LEU A 60 4.19 17.08 -15.05
CA LEU A 60 3.71 15.73 -14.76
C LEU A 60 3.70 14.88 -16.03
N VAL A 61 3.30 15.46 -17.16
CA VAL A 61 3.26 14.76 -18.44
C VAL A 61 4.66 14.28 -18.84
N GLN A 62 5.68 15.11 -18.65
CA GLN A 62 7.07 14.75 -18.97
C GLN A 62 7.55 13.61 -18.06
N GLU A 63 7.19 13.64 -16.78
CA GLU A 63 7.55 12.56 -15.86
C GLU A 63 6.79 11.28 -16.19
N MET A 64 5.53 11.40 -16.60
CA MET A 64 4.73 10.23 -17.00
C MET A 64 5.33 9.54 -18.22
N ALA A 65 5.98 10.30 -19.11
CA ALA A 65 6.65 9.72 -20.27
C ALA A 65 7.85 8.84 -19.90
N LYS A 66 8.40 9.04 -18.72
CA LYS A 66 9.54 8.25 -18.22
C LYS A 66 9.10 6.99 -17.45
N THR A 67 7.80 6.79 -17.28
CA THR A 67 7.29 5.67 -16.48
C THR A 67 7.45 4.35 -17.21
N ASN A 68 7.43 3.27 -16.45
CA ASN A 68 7.38 1.92 -16.98
C ASN A 68 6.03 1.28 -16.62
N TRP A 69 5.95 -0.04 -16.72
CA TRP A 69 4.72 -0.77 -16.43
C TRP A 69 4.38 -0.79 -14.93
N ALA A 70 5.37 -0.60 -14.06
CA ALA A 70 5.21 -0.88 -12.64
C ALA A 70 4.15 0.00 -11.96
N PRO A 71 4.13 1.35 -12.11
CA PRO A 71 3.08 2.15 -11.47
C PRO A 71 1.67 1.78 -11.91
N VAL A 72 1.50 1.41 -13.18
CA VAL A 72 0.18 1.01 -13.70
C VAL A 72 -0.28 -0.28 -13.03
N VAL A 73 0.60 -1.27 -12.95
CA VAL A 73 0.28 -2.55 -12.30
C VAL A 73 0.05 -2.34 -10.80
N MET A 74 0.83 -1.48 -10.16
CA MET A 74 0.61 -1.15 -8.75
C MET A 74 -0.77 -0.57 -8.52
N GLY A 75 -1.24 0.31 -9.41
CA GLY A 75 -2.57 0.87 -9.30
C GLY A 75 -3.65 -0.18 -9.41
N LEU A 76 -3.52 -1.12 -10.35
CA LEU A 76 -4.47 -2.22 -10.48
C LEU A 76 -4.43 -3.14 -9.26
N THR A 77 -3.24 -3.42 -8.76
CA THR A 77 -3.06 -4.29 -7.60
C THR A 77 -3.64 -3.67 -6.33
N VAL A 78 -3.47 -2.36 -6.15
CA VAL A 78 -3.99 -1.65 -4.99
C VAL A 78 -5.51 -1.74 -4.93
N VAL A 79 -6.18 -1.68 -6.07
CA VAL A 79 -7.64 -1.83 -6.11
C VAL A 79 -8.04 -3.19 -5.52
N GLY A 80 -7.39 -4.26 -5.94
CA GLY A 80 -7.67 -5.59 -5.40
C GLY A 80 -7.36 -5.70 -3.92
N LEU A 81 -6.23 -5.13 -3.50
CA LEU A 81 -5.80 -5.17 -2.10
C LEU A 81 -6.78 -4.45 -1.19
N GLU A 82 -7.16 -3.24 -1.55
CA GLU A 82 -8.04 -2.44 -0.71
C GLU A 82 -9.47 -2.98 -0.72
N LEU A 83 -9.93 -3.46 -1.86
CA LEU A 83 -11.25 -4.08 -1.94
C LEU A 83 -11.31 -5.31 -1.05
N GLY A 84 -10.26 -6.12 -1.04
CA GLY A 84 -10.16 -7.28 -0.17
C GLY A 84 -10.24 -6.90 1.31
N TYR A 85 -9.54 -5.86 1.72
CA TYR A 85 -9.59 -5.39 3.11
C TYR A 85 -10.98 -4.91 3.50
N ILE A 86 -11.66 -4.18 2.62
CA ILE A 86 -13.02 -3.72 2.90
C ILE A 86 -13.94 -4.92 3.14
N PHE A 87 -13.87 -5.95 2.29
CA PHE A 87 -14.69 -7.13 2.46
C PHE A 87 -14.34 -7.94 3.71
N ILE A 88 -13.05 -8.02 4.06
CA ILE A 88 -12.61 -8.68 5.30
C ILE A 88 -13.26 -8.00 6.51
N TYR A 89 -13.23 -6.68 6.57
CA TYR A 89 -13.80 -5.97 7.71
C TYR A 89 -15.32 -5.99 7.71
N ARG A 90 -15.96 -6.04 6.54
CA ARG A 90 -17.41 -6.22 6.46
C ARG A 90 -17.84 -7.61 6.92
N ALA A 91 -16.98 -8.59 6.79
CA ALA A 91 -17.25 -9.95 7.28
C ALA A 91 -17.14 -10.05 8.79
N GLY A 92 -16.69 -9.01 9.47
CA GLY A 92 -16.67 -8.96 10.93
C GLY A 92 -15.31 -9.20 11.57
N TRP A 93 -14.23 -9.26 10.79
CA TRP A 93 -12.90 -9.46 11.35
C TRP A 93 -12.47 -8.26 12.18
N LYS A 94 -11.80 -8.54 13.28
CA LYS A 94 -11.21 -7.50 14.13
C LYS A 94 -9.98 -6.92 13.42
N VAL A 95 -9.74 -5.61 13.60
CA VAL A 95 -8.61 -4.92 12.99
C VAL A 95 -7.29 -5.62 13.33
N SER A 96 -7.08 -5.95 14.60
CA SER A 96 -5.82 -6.57 15.02
C SER A 96 -5.62 -7.95 14.41
N VAL A 97 -6.67 -8.74 14.31
CA VAL A 97 -6.57 -10.12 13.80
C VAL A 97 -6.40 -10.11 12.29
N ALA A 98 -7.22 -9.34 11.58
CA ALA A 98 -7.17 -9.29 10.12
C ALA A 98 -5.82 -8.76 9.64
N SER A 99 -5.33 -7.69 10.25
CA SER A 99 -4.04 -7.11 9.89
C SER A 99 -2.91 -8.08 10.17
N LEU A 100 -2.94 -8.76 11.32
CA LEU A 100 -1.90 -9.72 11.69
C LEU A 100 -1.85 -10.89 10.70
N VAL A 101 -3.00 -11.50 10.41
CA VAL A 101 -3.07 -12.65 9.51
C VAL A 101 -2.62 -12.25 8.10
N ALA A 102 -3.12 -11.12 7.60
CA ALA A 102 -2.76 -10.64 6.26
C ALA A 102 -1.27 -10.34 6.15
N ASN A 103 -0.69 -9.70 7.16
CA ASN A 103 0.72 -9.34 7.13
C ASN A 103 1.64 -10.55 7.27
N ILE A 104 1.26 -11.54 8.08
CA ILE A 104 2.04 -12.77 8.20
C ILE A 104 2.01 -13.54 6.88
N ALA A 105 0.83 -13.70 6.28
CA ALA A 105 0.70 -14.38 5.00
C ALA A 105 1.50 -13.66 3.92
N LEU A 106 1.44 -12.35 3.89
CA LEU A 106 2.19 -11.53 2.93
C LEU A 106 3.69 -11.69 3.14
N ALA A 107 4.15 -11.66 4.38
CA ALA A 107 5.57 -11.82 4.68
C ALA A 107 6.10 -13.17 4.17
N CYS A 108 5.35 -14.24 4.42
CA CYS A 108 5.73 -15.57 3.94
C CYS A 108 5.80 -15.62 2.41
N LEU A 109 4.81 -15.03 1.75
CA LEU A 109 4.77 -15.02 0.30
C LEU A 109 5.91 -14.19 -0.29
N LEU A 110 6.22 -13.05 0.31
CA LEU A 110 7.31 -12.20 -0.18
C LEU A 110 8.67 -12.84 0.02
N VAL A 111 8.86 -13.64 1.07
CA VAL A 111 10.10 -14.41 1.25
C VAL A 111 10.27 -15.38 0.08
N VAL A 112 9.22 -16.09 -0.28
CA VAL A 112 9.26 -17.03 -1.42
C VAL A 112 9.55 -16.27 -2.72
N VAL A 113 8.87 -15.15 -2.93
CA VAL A 113 9.06 -14.33 -4.14
C VAL A 113 10.48 -13.80 -4.22
N GLY A 114 11.03 -13.32 -3.09
CA GLY A 114 12.40 -12.81 -3.06
C GLY A 114 13.42 -13.85 -3.46
N ILE A 115 13.25 -15.08 -2.95
CA ILE A 115 14.15 -16.19 -3.28
C ILE A 115 14.03 -16.59 -4.75
N LEU A 116 12.81 -16.75 -5.25
CA LEU A 116 12.57 -17.27 -6.58
C LEU A 116 12.82 -16.24 -7.70
N LEU A 117 12.36 -15.01 -7.51
CA LEU A 117 12.43 -14.00 -8.58
C LEU A 117 13.69 -13.14 -8.50
N TYR A 118 14.13 -12.81 -7.31
CA TYR A 118 15.28 -11.93 -7.11
C TYR A 118 16.52 -12.65 -6.66
N LYS A 119 16.43 -13.96 -6.43
CA LYS A 119 17.55 -14.80 -6.00
C LYS A 119 18.21 -14.26 -4.75
N GLU A 120 17.41 -13.69 -3.87
CA GLU A 120 17.90 -13.17 -2.60
C GLU A 120 18.31 -14.32 -1.69
N VAL A 121 19.42 -14.15 -0.97
CA VAL A 121 19.88 -15.12 0.01
C VAL A 121 19.45 -14.63 1.39
N LEU A 122 18.65 -15.45 2.07
CA LEU A 122 18.19 -15.12 3.41
C LEU A 122 19.02 -15.86 4.45
N THR A 123 19.45 -15.14 5.48
CA THR A 123 20.08 -15.77 6.64
C THR A 123 18.98 -16.36 7.53
N LEU A 124 19.38 -17.32 8.36
CA LEU A 124 18.46 -17.90 9.34
C LEU A 124 17.86 -16.81 10.24
N ARG A 125 18.67 -15.81 10.58
CA ARG A 125 18.24 -14.69 11.40
C ARG A 125 17.10 -13.91 10.73
N GLN A 126 17.16 -13.68 9.42
CA GLN A 126 16.14 -12.98 8.68
C GLN A 126 14.84 -13.78 8.61
N VAL A 127 14.97 -15.08 8.44
CA VAL A 127 13.79 -15.97 8.40
C VAL A 127 13.14 -16.05 9.78
N ALA A 128 13.93 -16.11 10.83
CA ALA A 128 13.42 -16.18 12.19
C ALA A 128 12.82 -14.85 12.66
N GLY A 129 13.29 -13.77 12.13
CA GLY A 129 12.76 -12.45 12.45
C GLY A 129 11.56 -12.09 11.64
#